data_7f4a9819147a1a54ec354adaa09670c1
#
_entry.id   7f4a9819147a1a54ec354adaa09670c1
#
_cell.length_a   1.000
_cell.length_b   1.000
_cell.length_c   1.000
_cell.angle_alpha   90.00
_cell.angle_beta   90.00
_cell.angle_gamma   90.00
#
_symmetry.space_group_name_H-M   'P 1'
#
loop_
_entity.id
_entity.type
_entity.pdbx_description
1 polymer ?
#
loop_
_entity_poly.entity_id
_entity_poly.type
_entity_poly.pdbx_seq_one_letter_code
_entity_poly.pdbx_strand_id
1 'polypeptide(L)'
;MEPYFETEEEFLEHYKQGDYERPSVTVDILLFTLDEVKKEKRTMEKELKLLLVKRGQHPFKGCWALPGGFVGIDESPEEAAKRELKEETSVDNVYLEQLCTYGQPERDPRMRVISIAYIALAKKEDILASAGDDAQEVAWFSVSKTKMMDFDADREAWLLKVENESLGIHMGYQVVETKKKNGVLAAKEFDISLLSSPKEKLAFDHSRIINESLERLRGKVSYTPIAFNLLSEEFTMYELQSAYETLLGRPVWKSNFRKEMDQYVVDTGKMTEKGYKGLSLRPAKLFRYRQEESE
;
A
#
# COMPACT_ATOMS: atom_id res chain seq x y z
N MET A 1 -14.48 47.21 1.74
CA MET A 1 -14.13 47.37 0.32
C MET A 1 -12.78 46.68 0.19
N GLU A 2 -12.69 45.60 -0.57
CA GLU A 2 -11.38 44.99 -0.85
C GLU A 2 -10.54 45.97 -1.66
N PRO A 3 -9.22 46.05 -1.39
CA PRO A 3 -8.34 46.94 -2.18
C PRO A 3 -8.34 46.48 -3.63
N TYR A 4 -8.54 47.40 -4.56
CA TYR A 4 -8.41 47.14 -6.00
C TYR A 4 -6.95 47.30 -6.40
N PHE A 5 -6.39 46.31 -7.05
CA PHE A 5 -5.02 46.30 -7.58
C PHE A 5 -5.07 46.32 -9.10
N GLU A 6 -4.27 47.16 -9.75
CA GLU A 6 -4.24 47.26 -11.21
C GLU A 6 -3.39 46.17 -11.86
N THR A 7 -2.42 45.64 -11.12
CA THR A 7 -1.50 44.60 -11.61
C THR A 7 -1.42 43.40 -10.64
N GLU A 8 -1.03 42.26 -11.17
CA GLU A 8 -0.76 41.05 -10.37
C GLU A 8 0.41 41.26 -9.40
N GLU A 9 1.44 42.01 -9.81
CA GLU A 9 2.59 42.35 -8.97
C GLU A 9 2.16 43.14 -7.74
N GLU A 10 1.36 44.22 -7.93
CA GLU A 10 0.81 45.00 -6.83
C GLU A 10 -0.06 44.15 -5.88
N PHE A 11 -0.86 43.26 -6.44
CA PHE A 11 -1.64 42.34 -5.63
C PHE A 11 -0.74 41.41 -4.78
N LEU A 12 0.29 40.80 -5.37
CA LEU A 12 1.18 39.88 -4.69
C LEU A 12 2.04 40.55 -3.61
N GLU A 13 2.49 41.81 -3.83
CA GLU A 13 3.22 42.62 -2.85
C GLU A 13 2.37 42.94 -1.61
N HIS A 14 1.06 43.13 -1.80
CA HIS A 14 0.13 43.46 -0.70
C HIS A 14 -0.59 42.24 -0.12
N TYR A 15 -0.43 41.06 -0.72
CA TYR A 15 -1.08 39.85 -0.28
C TYR A 15 -0.56 39.38 1.10
N LYS A 16 -1.44 39.36 2.09
CA LYS A 16 -1.12 38.94 3.43
C LYS A 16 -1.42 37.44 3.59
N GLN A 17 -0.38 36.64 3.63
CA GLN A 17 -0.50 35.18 3.80
C GLN A 17 -1.17 34.74 5.13
N GLY A 18 -1.24 35.61 6.14
CA GLY A 18 -1.74 35.29 7.48
C GLY A 18 -3.26 35.32 7.67
N ASP A 19 -4.02 35.69 6.64
CA ASP A 19 -5.47 35.89 6.77
C ASP A 19 -6.28 34.58 6.78
N TYR A 20 -5.65 33.44 6.52
CA TYR A 20 -6.30 32.12 6.48
C TYR A 20 -5.56 31.10 7.35
N GLU A 21 -6.33 30.34 8.13
CA GLU A 21 -5.78 29.19 8.83
C GLU A 21 -5.33 28.13 7.82
N ARG A 22 -4.12 27.61 8.00
CA ARG A 22 -3.51 26.66 7.08
C ARG A 22 -3.40 25.28 7.72
N PRO A 23 -3.94 24.23 7.08
CA PRO A 23 -3.67 22.88 7.52
C PRO A 23 -2.20 22.52 7.24
N SER A 24 -1.63 21.71 8.10
CA SER A 24 -0.37 21.02 7.76
C SER A 24 -0.64 19.91 6.75
N VAL A 25 0.31 19.69 5.84
CA VAL A 25 0.24 18.61 4.87
C VAL A 25 1.24 17.52 5.25
N THR A 26 0.81 16.26 5.21
CA THR A 26 1.66 15.08 5.44
C THR A 26 1.53 14.11 4.29
N VAL A 27 2.48 13.19 4.19
CA VAL A 27 2.38 12.00 3.35
C VAL A 27 2.36 10.75 4.23
N ASP A 28 1.56 9.75 3.83
CA ASP A 28 1.53 8.41 4.41
C ASP A 28 1.89 7.40 3.31
N ILE A 29 2.85 6.51 3.52
CA ILE A 29 3.37 5.60 2.51
C ILE A 29 2.97 4.16 2.82
N LEU A 30 2.30 3.52 1.87
CA LEU A 30 1.98 2.11 1.92
C LEU A 30 3.01 1.35 1.09
N LEU A 31 4.15 1.03 1.70
CA LEU A 31 5.17 0.22 1.04
C LEU A 31 4.81 -1.26 1.14
N PHE A 32 4.46 -1.85 0.00
CA PHE A 32 4.14 -3.26 -0.13
C PHE A 32 5.26 -4.05 -0.77
N THR A 33 5.42 -5.29 -0.31
CA THR A 33 6.23 -6.32 -0.94
C THR A 33 5.53 -7.68 -0.86
N LEU A 34 6.06 -8.68 -1.55
CA LEU A 34 5.61 -10.07 -1.44
C LEU A 34 6.65 -10.90 -0.70
N ASP A 35 6.20 -11.66 0.29
CA ASP A 35 7.03 -12.66 0.97
C ASP A 35 6.54 -14.07 0.69
N GLU A 36 7.42 -15.03 0.79
CA GLU A 36 7.12 -16.45 0.57
C GLU A 36 6.85 -17.12 1.92
N VAL A 37 5.70 -17.75 2.04
CA VAL A 37 5.31 -18.50 3.24
C VAL A 37 5.18 -19.98 2.91
N LYS A 38 5.90 -20.80 3.68
CA LYS A 38 5.76 -22.27 3.59
C LYS A 38 4.48 -22.69 4.27
N LYS A 39 3.52 -23.22 3.51
CA LYS A 39 2.37 -23.93 4.06
C LYS A 39 2.65 -25.44 4.16
N GLU A 40 1.89 -26.12 5.04
CA GLU A 40 2.06 -27.55 5.38
C GLU A 40 2.11 -28.53 4.19
N LYS A 41 1.65 -28.14 3.00
CA LYS A 41 1.53 -28.99 1.80
C LYS A 41 2.62 -28.80 0.74
N ARG A 42 3.83 -28.38 1.09
CA ARG A 42 4.94 -28.14 0.13
C ARG A 42 4.62 -27.10 -0.97
N THR A 43 3.60 -26.29 -0.78
CA THR A 43 3.28 -25.15 -1.65
C THR A 43 3.82 -23.88 -1.00
N MET A 44 4.59 -23.14 -1.76
CA MET A 44 4.96 -21.78 -1.35
C MET A 44 3.82 -20.86 -1.79
N GLU A 45 3.17 -20.23 -0.85
CA GLU A 45 2.21 -19.16 -1.13
C GLU A 45 2.89 -17.81 -0.90
N LYS A 46 2.47 -16.80 -1.62
CA LYS A 46 2.94 -15.44 -1.39
C LYS A 46 1.97 -14.73 -0.45
N GLU A 47 2.52 -13.97 0.48
CA GLU A 47 1.77 -13.06 1.34
C GLU A 47 2.12 -11.63 1.00
N LEU A 48 1.12 -10.76 1.00
CA LEU A 48 1.33 -9.34 0.87
C LEU A 48 1.82 -8.79 2.22
N LYS A 49 2.98 -8.17 2.20
CA LYS A 49 3.59 -7.52 3.35
C LYS A 49 3.51 -6.02 3.22
N LEU A 50 3.21 -5.36 4.31
CA LEU A 50 3.19 -3.91 4.47
C LEU A 50 4.23 -3.52 5.52
N LEU A 51 5.06 -2.53 5.20
CA LEU A 51 6.00 -1.96 6.17
C LEU A 51 5.24 -1.04 7.11
N LEU A 52 5.45 -1.23 8.42
CA LEU A 52 4.96 -0.33 9.46
C LEU A 52 6.09 0.10 10.37
N VAL A 53 5.95 1.29 10.93
CA VAL A 53 6.86 1.87 11.93
C VAL A 53 6.16 1.97 13.27
N LYS A 54 6.86 1.69 14.37
CA LYS A 54 6.33 1.86 15.72
C LYS A 54 6.61 3.27 16.22
N ARG A 55 5.58 4.01 16.56
CA ARG A 55 5.72 5.40 16.99
C ARG A 55 6.43 5.52 18.34
N GLY A 56 7.53 6.27 18.36
CA GLY A 56 8.30 6.58 19.59
C GLY A 56 7.68 7.69 20.43
N GLN A 57 6.88 8.59 19.82
CA GLN A 57 6.38 9.80 20.43
C GLN A 57 4.86 9.95 20.32
N HIS A 58 4.28 10.87 21.12
CA HIS A 58 2.89 11.27 21.02
C HIS A 58 2.61 12.12 19.77
N PRO A 59 1.38 12.06 19.24
CA PRO A 59 0.27 11.19 19.64
C PRO A 59 0.48 9.73 19.22
N PHE A 60 -0.29 8.83 19.79
CA PHE A 60 -0.27 7.39 19.47
C PHE A 60 1.09 6.70 19.74
N LYS A 61 1.81 7.13 20.79
CA LYS A 61 3.06 6.48 21.20
C LYS A 61 2.85 4.98 21.43
N GLY A 62 3.75 4.15 20.86
CA GLY A 62 3.69 2.69 20.92
C GLY A 62 2.74 2.04 19.93
N CYS A 63 1.94 2.81 19.19
CA CYS A 63 1.11 2.29 18.10
C CYS A 63 1.93 2.12 16.82
N TRP A 64 1.47 1.23 15.94
CA TRP A 64 2.03 1.04 14.61
C TRP A 64 1.43 2.03 13.62
N ALA A 65 2.25 2.56 12.73
CA ALA A 65 1.88 3.59 11.78
C ALA A 65 2.43 3.28 10.39
N LEU A 66 1.84 3.87 9.37
CA LEU A 66 2.46 3.94 8.06
C LEU A 66 3.70 4.84 8.13
N PRO A 67 4.78 4.52 7.42
CA PRO A 67 5.88 5.43 7.15
C PRO A 67 5.37 6.76 6.59
N GLY A 68 6.05 7.86 6.89
CA GLY A 68 5.70 9.16 6.35
C GLY A 68 5.98 10.33 7.27
N GLY A 69 5.82 11.54 6.76
CA GLY A 69 6.14 12.77 7.46
C GLY A 69 5.46 14.00 6.89
N PHE A 70 5.88 15.16 7.38
CA PHE A 70 5.37 16.44 6.89
C PHE A 70 5.98 16.79 5.54
N VAL A 71 5.16 17.40 4.69
CA VAL A 71 5.62 17.98 3.42
C VAL A 71 6.30 19.31 3.72
N GLY A 72 7.54 19.45 3.30
CA GLY A 72 8.29 20.70 3.41
C GLY A 72 7.73 21.80 2.51
N ILE A 73 8.14 23.03 2.80
CA ILE A 73 7.67 24.20 2.02
C ILE A 73 8.19 24.20 0.58
N ASP A 74 9.38 23.63 0.38
CA ASP A 74 10.08 23.67 -0.92
C ASP A 74 10.01 22.34 -1.67
N GLU A 75 9.11 21.45 -1.26
CA GLU A 75 8.92 20.15 -1.92
C GLU A 75 7.43 19.85 -2.22
N SER A 76 7.19 19.12 -3.29
CA SER A 76 5.87 18.58 -3.59
C SER A 76 5.56 17.36 -2.69
N PRO A 77 4.27 16.99 -2.54
CA PRO A 77 3.92 15.77 -1.79
C PRO A 77 4.55 14.49 -2.36
N GLU A 78 4.79 14.41 -3.66
CA GLU A 78 5.47 13.26 -4.27
C GLU A 78 6.95 13.23 -3.93
N GLU A 79 7.64 14.39 -3.90
CA GLU A 79 9.03 14.50 -3.47
C GLU A 79 9.16 14.17 -1.99
N ALA A 80 8.26 14.67 -1.14
CA ALA A 80 8.20 14.29 0.27
C ALA A 80 8.03 12.77 0.45
N ALA A 81 7.13 12.14 -0.30
CA ALA A 81 6.93 10.69 -0.23
C ALA A 81 8.18 9.91 -0.67
N LYS A 82 8.89 10.36 -1.71
CA LYS A 82 10.15 9.75 -2.15
C LYS A 82 11.27 9.94 -1.09
N ARG A 83 11.37 11.12 -0.48
CA ARG A 83 12.34 11.42 0.57
C ARG A 83 12.10 10.54 1.79
N GLU A 84 10.87 10.52 2.33
CA GLU A 84 10.50 9.68 3.49
C GLU A 84 10.75 8.19 3.21
N LEU A 85 10.36 7.70 2.02
CA LEU A 85 10.61 6.33 1.62
C LEU A 85 12.11 6.00 1.62
N LYS A 86 12.94 6.89 1.08
CA LYS A 86 14.39 6.72 1.05
C LYS A 86 15.02 6.75 2.44
N GLU A 87 14.58 7.68 3.30
CA GLU A 87 15.08 7.83 4.67
C GLU A 87 14.79 6.59 5.52
N GLU A 88 13.57 6.02 5.40
CA GLU A 88 13.15 4.89 6.22
C GLU A 88 13.51 3.51 5.64
N THR A 89 13.72 3.39 4.33
CA THR A 89 13.89 2.09 3.67
C THR A 89 15.13 1.95 2.81
N SER A 90 15.85 3.05 2.57
CA SER A 90 16.96 3.14 1.60
C SER A 90 16.57 2.74 0.17
N VAL A 91 15.29 2.71 -0.15
CA VAL A 91 14.78 2.33 -1.47
C VAL A 91 14.62 3.56 -2.33
N ASP A 92 15.27 3.52 -3.49
CA ASP A 92 15.11 4.51 -4.55
C ASP A 92 14.42 3.90 -5.77
N ASN A 93 13.72 4.72 -6.54
CA ASN A 93 13.21 4.37 -7.88
C ASN A 93 12.24 3.18 -7.89
N VAL A 94 11.28 3.17 -6.98
CA VAL A 94 10.18 2.19 -6.93
C VAL A 94 8.91 2.74 -7.56
N TYR A 95 8.01 1.85 -7.91
CA TYR A 95 6.65 2.25 -8.26
C TYR A 95 6.03 3.03 -7.11
N LEU A 96 5.60 4.26 -7.40
CA LEU A 96 4.94 5.16 -6.46
C LEU A 96 3.70 5.77 -7.12
N GLU A 97 2.56 5.67 -6.44
CA GLU A 97 1.28 6.21 -6.94
C GLU A 97 0.47 6.81 -5.80
N GLN A 98 -0.09 7.99 -6.02
CA GLN A 98 -1.03 8.57 -5.08
C GLN A 98 -2.31 7.72 -4.97
N LEU A 99 -2.63 7.32 -3.75
CA LEU A 99 -3.86 6.59 -3.45
C LEU A 99 -5.05 7.53 -3.34
N CYS A 100 -5.03 8.40 -2.35
CA CYS A 100 -6.10 9.34 -2.02
C CYS A 100 -5.60 10.40 -1.03
N THR A 101 -6.39 11.46 -0.87
CA THR A 101 -6.17 12.48 0.15
C THR A 101 -7.14 12.28 1.32
N TYR A 102 -6.60 12.25 2.53
CA TYR A 102 -7.33 12.06 3.79
C TYR A 102 -7.36 13.36 4.56
N GLY A 103 -8.53 13.98 4.63
CA GLY A 103 -8.70 15.32 5.18
C GLY A 103 -9.80 15.42 6.23
N GLN A 104 -10.13 14.35 6.95
CA GLN A 104 -11.10 14.44 8.05
C GLN A 104 -10.57 15.39 9.15
N PRO A 105 -11.38 16.35 9.65
CA PRO A 105 -10.91 17.36 10.59
C PRO A 105 -10.23 16.80 11.84
N GLU A 106 -10.73 15.67 12.34
CA GLU A 106 -10.30 15.06 13.60
C GLU A 106 -9.30 13.90 13.43
N ARG A 107 -8.74 13.72 12.21
CA ARG A 107 -7.80 12.61 11.96
C ARG A 107 -6.52 12.70 12.79
N ASP A 108 -6.09 13.91 13.11
CA ASP A 108 -4.94 14.19 13.96
C ASP A 108 -5.35 15.06 15.15
N PRO A 109 -5.14 14.59 16.40
CA PRO A 109 -5.59 15.33 17.59
C PRO A 109 -4.77 16.58 17.90
N ARG A 110 -3.65 16.82 17.20
CA ARG A 110 -2.76 17.98 17.45
C ARG A 110 -3.24 19.24 16.76
N MET A 111 -3.65 19.11 15.49
CA MET A 111 -4.02 20.22 14.63
C MET A 111 -4.74 19.73 13.36
N ARG A 112 -5.17 20.67 12.56
CA ARG A 112 -5.71 20.36 11.22
C ARG A 112 -4.61 19.81 10.31
N VAL A 113 -4.68 18.54 9.96
CA VAL A 113 -3.76 17.85 9.06
C VAL A 113 -4.50 17.27 7.86
N ILE A 114 -3.94 17.44 6.68
CA ILE A 114 -4.35 16.77 5.44
C ILE A 114 -3.22 15.83 5.06
N SER A 115 -3.50 14.54 4.94
CA SER A 115 -2.51 13.56 4.50
C SER A 115 -2.80 13.08 3.09
N ILE A 116 -1.74 12.96 2.30
CA ILE A 116 -1.76 12.41 0.95
C ILE A 116 -1.10 11.03 1.03
N ALA A 117 -1.90 9.97 0.85
CA ALA A 117 -1.38 8.62 0.91
C ALA A 117 -0.86 8.16 -0.45
N TYR A 118 0.28 7.46 -0.42
CA TYR A 118 0.94 6.88 -1.59
C TYR A 118 1.09 5.36 -1.44
N ILE A 119 0.84 4.62 -2.52
CA ILE A 119 1.18 3.21 -2.63
C ILE A 119 2.55 3.10 -3.27
N ALA A 120 3.45 2.39 -2.62
CA ALA A 120 4.74 2.00 -3.16
C ALA A 120 4.83 0.48 -3.27
N LEU A 121 5.37 -0.01 -4.38
CA LEU A 121 5.59 -1.43 -4.62
C LEU A 121 7.07 -1.66 -4.87
N ALA A 122 7.68 -2.55 -4.09
CA ALA A 122 9.08 -2.89 -4.23
C ALA A 122 9.31 -4.40 -4.04
N LYS A 123 10.36 -4.89 -4.65
CA LYS A 123 10.84 -6.27 -4.43
C LYS A 123 11.45 -6.35 -3.04
N LYS A 124 11.29 -7.48 -2.37
CA LYS A 124 11.83 -7.67 -1.01
C LYS A 124 13.35 -7.51 -0.95
N GLU A 125 14.04 -7.96 -1.98
CA GLU A 125 15.50 -7.88 -2.11
C GLU A 125 16.04 -6.45 -2.24
N ASP A 126 15.22 -5.51 -2.70
CA ASP A 126 15.62 -4.11 -2.92
C ASP A 126 15.44 -3.25 -1.65
N ILE A 127 14.88 -3.81 -0.56
CA ILE A 127 14.48 -3.06 0.61
C ILE A 127 15.41 -3.34 1.80
N LEU A 128 16.09 -2.30 2.26
CA LEU A 128 16.91 -2.31 3.48
C LEU A 128 16.19 -1.45 4.54
N ALA A 129 15.06 -1.94 5.05
CA ALA A 129 14.29 -1.19 6.03
C ALA A 129 15.08 -0.99 7.33
N SER A 130 15.22 0.26 7.76
CA SER A 130 15.83 0.66 9.02
C SER A 130 14.91 1.64 9.74
N ALA A 131 14.96 1.65 11.08
CA ALA A 131 14.21 2.63 11.85
C ALA A 131 14.77 4.04 11.57
N GLY A 132 13.93 4.97 11.15
CA GLY A 132 14.26 6.39 11.06
C GLY A 132 14.33 7.05 12.46
N ASP A 133 14.66 8.35 12.50
CA ASP A 133 14.95 9.08 13.76
C ASP A 133 13.79 9.08 14.77
N ASP A 134 12.53 9.07 14.31
CA ASP A 134 11.33 9.08 15.16
C ASP A 134 10.72 7.68 15.39
N ALA A 135 11.20 6.64 14.73
CA ALA A 135 10.69 5.28 14.83
C ALA A 135 11.47 4.47 15.89
N GLN A 136 10.75 3.82 16.81
CA GLN A 136 11.35 2.87 17.76
C GLN A 136 11.67 1.52 17.12
N GLU A 137 10.87 1.11 16.17
CA GLU A 137 10.93 -0.21 15.53
C GLU A 137 10.30 -0.13 14.14
N VAL A 138 10.83 -0.87 13.20
CA VAL A 138 10.29 -1.06 11.84
C VAL A 138 10.05 -2.54 11.62
N ALA A 139 8.87 -2.91 11.13
CA ALA A 139 8.54 -4.31 10.90
C ALA A 139 7.59 -4.51 9.71
N TRP A 140 7.71 -5.71 9.10
CA TRP A 140 6.82 -6.16 8.03
C TRP A 140 5.61 -6.89 8.60
N PHE A 141 4.43 -6.46 8.22
CA PHE A 141 3.17 -7.09 8.61
C PHE A 141 2.51 -7.78 7.41
N SER A 142 2.03 -8.99 7.60
CA SER A 142 1.10 -9.61 6.65
C SER A 142 -0.21 -8.85 6.67
N VAL A 143 -0.70 -8.45 5.51
CA VAL A 143 -1.99 -7.79 5.39
C VAL A 143 -2.94 -8.57 4.50
N SER A 144 -4.16 -8.77 4.98
CA SER A 144 -5.19 -9.49 4.24
C SER A 144 -6.57 -8.95 4.58
N LYS A 145 -7.49 -9.11 3.61
CA LYS A 145 -8.90 -8.73 3.78
C LYS A 145 -9.75 -9.89 3.29
N THR A 146 -10.54 -10.48 4.20
CA THR A 146 -11.41 -11.62 3.95
C THR A 146 -12.85 -11.29 4.29
N LYS A 147 -13.78 -11.80 3.49
CA LYS A 147 -15.21 -11.59 3.72
C LYS A 147 -15.65 -12.37 4.96
N MET A 148 -16.39 -11.72 5.86
CA MET A 148 -16.96 -12.33 7.05
C MET A 148 -18.41 -12.73 6.81
N MET A 149 -19.28 -11.78 6.46
CA MET A 149 -20.71 -12.01 6.24
C MET A 149 -21.33 -10.90 5.40
N ASP A 150 -22.52 -11.18 4.90
CA ASP A 150 -23.44 -10.18 4.32
C ASP A 150 -24.46 -9.80 5.38
N PHE A 151 -24.71 -8.50 5.60
CA PHE A 151 -25.81 -8.03 6.43
C PHE A 151 -27.10 -7.92 5.61
N ASP A 152 -26.99 -7.37 4.40
CA ASP A 152 -28.06 -7.20 3.44
C ASP A 152 -27.47 -7.03 2.00
N ALA A 153 -28.30 -6.65 1.04
CA ALA A 153 -27.87 -6.48 -0.37
C ALA A 153 -26.81 -5.37 -0.56
N ASP A 154 -26.78 -4.38 0.32
CA ASP A 154 -25.93 -3.20 0.19
C ASP A 154 -24.83 -3.13 1.25
N ARG A 155 -24.85 -4.01 2.26
CA ARG A 155 -23.87 -4.00 3.35
C ARG A 155 -23.20 -5.34 3.57
N GLU A 156 -21.87 -5.32 3.60
CA GLU A 156 -21.01 -6.49 3.80
C GLU A 156 -20.01 -6.23 4.92
N ALA A 157 -19.70 -7.26 5.73
CA ALA A 157 -18.61 -7.18 6.71
C ALA A 157 -17.39 -7.95 6.21
N TRP A 158 -16.23 -7.34 6.40
CA TRP A 158 -14.93 -7.88 6.07
C TRP A 158 -14.01 -7.84 7.30
N LEU A 159 -13.10 -8.79 7.37
CA LEU A 159 -12.01 -8.81 8.34
C LEU A 159 -10.73 -8.32 7.67
N LEU A 160 -10.24 -7.17 8.10
CA LEU A 160 -8.89 -6.69 7.78
C LEU A 160 -7.95 -7.18 8.88
N LYS A 161 -6.94 -7.97 8.50
CA LYS A 161 -5.89 -8.46 9.38
C LYS A 161 -4.58 -7.76 9.07
N VAL A 162 -3.86 -7.37 10.12
CA VAL A 162 -2.51 -6.82 10.07
C VAL A 162 -1.69 -7.57 11.13
N GLU A 163 -0.85 -8.51 10.70
CA GLU A 163 -0.26 -9.52 11.57
C GLU A 163 1.25 -9.61 11.39
N ASN A 164 1.98 -9.77 12.50
CA ASN A 164 3.40 -10.10 12.50
C ASN A 164 3.63 -11.26 13.47
N GLU A 165 3.82 -12.47 12.94
CA GLU A 165 3.99 -13.70 13.71
C GLU A 165 5.27 -13.68 14.57
N SER A 166 6.36 -13.09 14.07
CA SER A 166 7.64 -13.05 14.78
C SER A 166 7.59 -12.18 16.03
N LEU A 167 6.75 -11.13 16.02
CA LEU A 167 6.52 -10.25 17.16
C LEU A 167 5.30 -10.67 17.99
N GLY A 168 4.54 -11.68 17.55
CA GLY A 168 3.31 -12.12 18.19
C GLY A 168 2.20 -11.07 18.14
N ILE A 169 2.16 -10.24 17.08
CA ILE A 169 1.20 -9.15 16.92
C ILE A 169 0.11 -9.55 15.94
N HIS A 170 -1.14 -9.47 16.39
CA HIS A 170 -2.33 -9.78 15.61
C HIS A 170 -3.37 -8.67 15.78
N MET A 171 -3.47 -7.79 14.79
CA MET A 171 -4.45 -6.71 14.76
C MET A 171 -5.58 -7.07 13.78
N GLY A 172 -6.81 -7.15 14.28
CA GLY A 172 -8.01 -7.44 13.48
C GLY A 172 -8.99 -6.28 13.51
N TYR A 173 -9.44 -5.84 12.32
CA TYR A 173 -10.41 -4.78 12.17
C TYR A 173 -11.63 -5.30 11.40
N GLN A 174 -12.82 -5.05 11.92
CA GLN A 174 -14.04 -5.23 11.16
C GLN A 174 -14.22 -4.02 10.24
N VAL A 175 -14.43 -4.29 8.97
CA VAL A 175 -14.73 -3.29 7.94
C VAL A 175 -16.14 -3.56 7.44
N VAL A 176 -17.05 -2.65 7.74
CA VAL A 176 -18.41 -2.68 7.18
C VAL A 176 -18.41 -1.82 5.92
N GLU A 177 -18.59 -2.46 4.77
CA GLU A 177 -18.76 -1.79 3.49
C GLU A 177 -20.24 -1.54 3.25
N THR A 178 -20.59 -0.29 2.96
CA THR A 178 -21.94 0.11 2.53
C THR A 178 -21.89 0.62 1.10
N LYS A 179 -22.65 -0.01 0.21
CA LYS A 179 -22.81 0.45 -1.18
C LYS A 179 -23.87 1.55 -1.22
N LYS A 180 -23.46 2.75 -1.58
CA LYS A 180 -24.36 3.88 -1.82
C LYS A 180 -24.49 4.16 -3.30
N LYS A 181 -25.72 4.26 -3.79
CA LYS A 181 -25.97 4.70 -5.16
C LYS A 181 -25.66 6.19 -5.27
N ASN A 182 -24.64 6.54 -6.03
CA ASN A 182 -24.31 7.91 -6.39
C ASN A 182 -24.42 8.07 -7.90
N GLY A 183 -25.64 8.33 -8.36
CA GLY A 183 -25.97 8.33 -9.79
C GLY A 183 -25.93 6.90 -10.38
N VAL A 184 -25.16 6.72 -11.45
CA VAL A 184 -24.98 5.43 -12.14
C VAL A 184 -23.94 4.56 -11.43
N LEU A 185 -22.99 5.16 -10.71
CA LEU A 185 -21.92 4.44 -10.01
C LEU A 185 -22.28 4.22 -8.55
N ALA A 186 -21.96 3.06 -8.01
CA ALA A 186 -22.03 2.80 -6.60
C ALA A 186 -20.74 3.32 -5.93
N ALA A 187 -20.88 4.25 -4.99
CA ALA A 187 -19.81 4.60 -4.06
C ALA A 187 -19.78 3.59 -2.91
N LYS A 188 -18.60 3.29 -2.39
CA LYS A 188 -18.43 2.50 -1.18
C LYS A 188 -18.09 3.42 0.00
N GLU A 189 -18.80 3.26 1.10
CA GLU A 189 -18.43 3.83 2.39
C GLU A 189 -17.91 2.73 3.30
N PHE A 190 -16.91 3.07 4.12
CA PHE A 190 -16.28 2.14 5.04
C PHE A 190 -16.44 2.63 6.48
N ASP A 191 -16.98 1.79 7.33
CA ASP A 191 -16.95 1.94 8.79
C ASP A 191 -16.00 0.87 9.34
N ILE A 192 -14.94 1.31 10.04
CA ILE A 192 -13.86 0.44 10.49
C ILE A 192 -13.74 0.50 12.00
N SER A 193 -13.85 -0.66 12.62
CA SER A 193 -13.75 -0.82 14.06
C SER A 193 -12.77 -1.92 14.44
N LEU A 194 -12.04 -1.72 15.54
CA LEU A 194 -11.12 -2.72 16.08
C LEU A 194 -11.94 -3.85 16.73
N LEU A 195 -11.68 -5.11 16.32
CA LEU A 195 -12.43 -6.27 16.81
C LEU A 195 -12.09 -6.71 18.23
N SER A 196 -10.87 -6.41 18.67
CA SER A 196 -10.41 -6.70 20.03
C SER A 196 -9.57 -5.53 20.51
N SER A 197 -9.29 -5.46 21.82
CA SER A 197 -8.33 -4.49 22.37
C SER A 197 -6.95 -5.15 22.47
N PRO A 198 -6.21 -5.34 21.36
CA PRO A 198 -4.86 -5.82 21.43
C PRO A 198 -3.97 -4.79 22.14
N LYS A 199 -2.87 -5.24 22.72
CA LYS A 199 -1.85 -4.32 23.25
C LYS A 199 -1.32 -3.37 22.18
N GLU A 200 -1.29 -3.84 20.94
CA GLU A 200 -0.80 -3.14 19.76
C GLU A 200 -1.98 -2.78 18.84
N LYS A 201 -1.95 -1.59 18.27
CA LYS A 201 -2.97 -1.10 17.31
C LYS A 201 -2.35 -0.14 16.31
N LEU A 202 -3.07 0.13 15.22
CA LEU A 202 -2.70 1.16 14.27
C LEU A 202 -2.99 2.55 14.82
N ALA A 203 -2.13 3.50 14.47
CA ALA A 203 -2.28 4.92 14.79
C ALA A 203 -3.26 5.59 13.83
N PHE A 204 -3.81 6.72 14.23
CA PHE A 204 -4.66 7.59 13.41
C PHE A 204 -5.79 6.83 12.70
N ASP A 205 -6.02 7.19 11.44
CA ASP A 205 -6.94 6.54 10.51
C ASP A 205 -6.24 5.52 9.57
N HIS A 206 -5.04 5.03 9.95
CA HIS A 206 -4.23 4.16 9.08
C HIS A 206 -4.92 2.83 8.75
N SER A 207 -5.79 2.31 9.60
CA SER A 207 -6.61 1.13 9.26
C SER A 207 -7.51 1.37 8.04
N ARG A 208 -8.03 2.58 7.89
CA ARG A 208 -8.82 3.01 6.74
C ARG A 208 -7.96 3.12 5.49
N ILE A 209 -6.80 3.76 5.61
CA ILE A 209 -5.86 3.93 4.49
C ILE A 209 -5.41 2.57 3.97
N ILE A 210 -5.06 1.62 4.85
CA ILE A 210 -4.69 0.25 4.50
C ILE A 210 -5.85 -0.47 3.81
N ASN A 211 -7.07 -0.39 4.34
CA ASN A 211 -8.23 -1.01 3.72
C ASN A 211 -8.47 -0.51 2.29
N GLU A 212 -8.44 0.81 2.09
CA GLU A 212 -8.67 1.42 0.78
C GLU A 212 -7.54 1.11 -0.21
N SER A 213 -6.30 0.98 0.28
CA SER A 213 -5.17 0.57 -0.57
C SER A 213 -5.30 -0.86 -1.10
N LEU A 214 -5.77 -1.80 -0.28
CA LEU A 214 -6.03 -3.17 -0.73
C LEU A 214 -7.12 -3.22 -1.81
N GLU A 215 -8.18 -2.41 -1.66
CA GLU A 215 -9.22 -2.27 -2.70
C GLU A 215 -8.64 -1.67 -4.00
N ARG A 216 -7.78 -0.65 -3.89
CA ARG A 216 -7.11 -0.04 -5.05
C ARG A 216 -6.22 -1.05 -5.76
N LEU A 217 -5.39 -1.80 -5.03
CA LEU A 217 -4.51 -2.82 -5.60
C LEU A 217 -5.29 -3.92 -6.30
N ARG A 218 -6.37 -4.44 -5.68
CA ARG A 218 -7.28 -5.43 -6.29
C ARG A 218 -7.89 -4.95 -7.59
N GLY A 219 -8.36 -3.71 -7.60
CA GLY A 219 -8.91 -3.10 -8.82
C GLY A 219 -7.83 -2.97 -9.88
N LYS A 220 -6.68 -2.39 -9.53
CA LYS A 220 -5.64 -2.03 -10.49
C LYS A 220 -4.96 -3.24 -11.13
N VAL A 221 -4.70 -4.29 -10.38
CA VAL A 221 -4.07 -5.52 -10.90
C VAL A 221 -4.94 -6.23 -11.94
N SER A 222 -6.25 -5.97 -11.97
CA SER A 222 -7.15 -6.56 -12.95
C SER A 222 -7.03 -5.97 -14.37
N TYR A 223 -6.44 -4.78 -14.53
CA TYR A 223 -6.31 -4.10 -15.82
C TYR A 223 -4.93 -3.49 -16.09
N THR A 224 -3.98 -3.64 -15.16
CA THR A 224 -2.60 -3.17 -15.33
C THR A 224 -1.60 -4.24 -14.92
N PRO A 225 -0.37 -4.22 -15.46
CA PRO A 225 0.68 -5.15 -15.08
C PRO A 225 1.39 -4.79 -13.77
N ILE A 226 0.71 -4.11 -12.83
CA ILE A 226 1.30 -3.58 -11.58
C ILE A 226 2.01 -4.64 -10.74
N ALA A 227 1.55 -5.91 -10.78
CA ALA A 227 2.12 -7.01 -10.02
C ALA A 227 3.59 -7.30 -10.36
N PHE A 228 4.06 -6.92 -11.56
CA PHE A 228 5.45 -7.12 -11.97
C PHE A 228 6.43 -6.30 -11.12
N ASN A 229 6.00 -5.19 -10.51
CA ASN A 229 6.85 -4.40 -9.60
C ASN A 229 7.20 -5.14 -8.29
N LEU A 230 6.51 -6.25 -7.99
CA LEU A 230 6.72 -7.07 -6.80
C LEU A 230 7.53 -8.35 -7.10
N LEU A 231 7.97 -8.55 -8.34
CA LEU A 231 8.70 -9.73 -8.78
C LEU A 231 10.16 -9.40 -9.09
N SER A 232 11.03 -10.37 -8.90
CA SER A 232 12.41 -10.30 -9.38
C SER A 232 12.44 -10.12 -10.89
N GLU A 233 13.57 -9.68 -11.45
CA GLU A 233 13.71 -9.43 -12.88
C GLU A 233 13.40 -10.68 -13.74
N GLU A 234 13.84 -11.85 -13.25
CA GLU A 234 13.50 -13.16 -13.82
C GLU A 234 12.59 -13.92 -12.83
N PHE A 235 11.47 -14.40 -13.30
CA PHE A 235 10.46 -15.09 -12.50
C PHE A 235 9.86 -16.27 -13.26
N THR A 236 9.28 -17.20 -12.52
CA THR A 236 8.48 -18.28 -13.09
C THR A 236 7.02 -17.84 -13.28
N MET A 237 6.31 -18.49 -14.21
CA MET A 237 4.88 -18.26 -14.40
C MET A 237 4.06 -18.59 -13.13
N TYR A 238 4.56 -19.47 -12.28
CA TYR A 238 3.95 -19.76 -10.99
C TYR A 238 4.08 -18.58 -10.01
N GLU A 239 5.25 -17.96 -9.92
CA GLU A 239 5.48 -16.77 -9.08
C GLU A 239 4.61 -15.60 -9.51
N LEU A 240 4.50 -15.38 -10.82
CA LEU A 240 3.63 -14.36 -11.39
C LEU A 240 2.16 -14.64 -11.04
N GLN A 241 1.68 -15.87 -11.25
CA GLN A 241 0.31 -16.26 -10.90
C GLN A 241 0.04 -16.06 -9.40
N SER A 242 0.97 -16.51 -8.53
CA SER A 242 0.85 -16.36 -7.08
C SER A 242 0.81 -14.89 -6.65
N ALA A 243 1.58 -14.01 -7.30
CA ALA A 243 1.52 -12.56 -7.05
C ALA A 243 0.15 -11.97 -7.40
N TYR A 244 -0.41 -12.32 -8.56
CA TYR A 244 -1.75 -11.90 -8.96
C TYR A 244 -2.84 -12.41 -8.01
N GLU A 245 -2.79 -13.69 -7.62
CA GLU A 245 -3.74 -14.30 -6.68
C GLU A 245 -3.69 -13.61 -5.31
N THR A 246 -2.49 -13.28 -4.84
CA THR A 246 -2.29 -12.57 -3.58
C THR A 246 -2.90 -11.17 -3.63
N LEU A 247 -2.65 -10.39 -4.69
CA LEU A 247 -3.20 -9.05 -4.85
C LEU A 247 -4.72 -9.06 -5.06
N LEU A 248 -5.24 -10.01 -5.85
CA LEU A 248 -6.67 -10.18 -6.09
C LEU A 248 -7.43 -10.70 -4.85
N GLY A 249 -6.73 -11.40 -3.94
CA GLY A 249 -7.33 -12.09 -2.80
C GLY A 249 -8.23 -13.28 -3.22
N ARG A 250 -8.01 -13.84 -4.42
CA ARG A 250 -8.73 -14.99 -4.96
C ARG A 250 -7.90 -15.76 -5.99
N PRO A 251 -8.13 -17.06 -6.16
CA PRO A 251 -7.44 -17.84 -7.18
C PRO A 251 -7.82 -17.40 -8.60
N VAL A 252 -6.91 -17.63 -9.56
CA VAL A 252 -7.12 -17.45 -10.98
C VAL A 252 -6.96 -18.77 -11.74
N TRP A 253 -7.71 -18.93 -12.85
CA TRP A 253 -7.62 -20.13 -13.68
C TRP A 253 -6.33 -20.13 -14.48
N LYS A 254 -5.46 -21.10 -14.21
CA LYS A 254 -4.10 -21.21 -14.74
C LYS A 254 -3.99 -21.09 -16.26
N SER A 255 -4.91 -21.70 -17.01
CA SER A 255 -4.89 -21.66 -18.48
C SER A 255 -5.22 -20.27 -19.03
N ASN A 256 -6.23 -19.61 -18.47
CA ASN A 256 -6.63 -18.27 -18.88
C ASN A 256 -5.58 -17.26 -18.49
N PHE A 257 -5.09 -17.33 -17.25
CA PHE A 257 -4.03 -16.47 -16.74
C PHE A 257 -2.78 -16.49 -17.62
N ARG A 258 -2.30 -17.69 -18.00
CA ARG A 258 -1.14 -17.80 -18.87
C ARG A 258 -1.37 -17.13 -20.21
N LYS A 259 -2.54 -17.32 -20.81
CA LYS A 259 -2.90 -16.74 -22.10
C LYS A 259 -2.97 -15.20 -22.02
N GLU A 260 -3.50 -14.66 -20.91
CA GLU A 260 -3.55 -13.21 -20.67
C GLU A 260 -2.16 -12.61 -20.43
N MET A 261 -1.29 -13.33 -19.72
CA MET A 261 0.05 -12.83 -19.38
C MET A 261 1.05 -12.95 -20.53
N ASP A 262 0.79 -13.75 -21.55
CA ASP A 262 1.70 -13.98 -22.68
C ASP A 262 2.10 -12.67 -23.42
N GLN A 263 1.21 -11.69 -23.45
CA GLN A 263 1.49 -10.37 -24.02
C GLN A 263 2.51 -9.54 -23.19
N TYR A 264 2.61 -9.79 -21.89
CA TYR A 264 3.45 -9.03 -20.95
C TYR A 264 4.79 -9.68 -20.65
N VAL A 265 5.02 -10.93 -21.07
CA VAL A 265 6.23 -11.66 -20.70
C VAL A 265 7.05 -12.09 -21.91
N VAL A 266 8.35 -12.28 -21.70
CA VAL A 266 9.28 -12.84 -22.66
C VAL A 266 9.97 -14.03 -22.02
N ASP A 267 9.99 -15.20 -22.73
CA ASP A 267 10.76 -16.37 -22.32
C ASP A 267 12.26 -16.04 -22.40
N THR A 268 12.99 -16.17 -21.31
CA THR A 268 14.43 -15.86 -21.25
C THR A 268 15.29 -16.97 -21.85
N GLY A 269 14.71 -18.14 -22.17
CA GLY A 269 15.43 -19.34 -22.55
C GLY A 269 16.12 -20.05 -21.38
N LYS A 270 16.05 -19.51 -20.18
CA LYS A 270 16.64 -20.07 -18.97
C LYS A 270 15.64 -20.94 -18.22
N MET A 271 16.18 -21.82 -17.37
CA MET A 271 15.42 -22.70 -16.48
C MET A 271 15.89 -22.49 -15.04
N THR A 272 14.96 -22.68 -14.10
CA THR A 272 15.33 -22.73 -12.67
C THR A 272 16.18 -23.99 -12.38
N GLU A 273 16.94 -23.94 -11.30
CA GLU A 273 17.57 -25.16 -10.75
C GLU A 273 16.52 -26.16 -10.21
N LYS A 274 16.93 -27.41 -10.08
CA LYS A 274 16.10 -28.42 -9.41
C LYS A 274 15.88 -28.03 -7.94
N GLY A 275 14.62 -28.12 -7.50
CA GLY A 275 14.28 -27.74 -6.12
C GLY A 275 14.27 -26.24 -5.87
N TYR A 276 14.27 -25.41 -6.91
CA TYR A 276 14.14 -23.96 -6.80
C TYR A 276 13.02 -23.58 -5.84
N LYS A 277 13.38 -22.81 -4.80
CA LYS A 277 12.50 -22.40 -3.69
C LYS A 277 11.69 -23.55 -3.03
N GLY A 278 12.17 -24.77 -3.14
CA GLY A 278 11.52 -25.96 -2.54
C GLY A 278 10.23 -26.42 -3.22
N LEU A 279 9.86 -25.87 -4.37
CA LEU A 279 8.54 -26.06 -4.99
C LEU A 279 8.44 -27.23 -5.96
N SER A 280 9.50 -27.62 -6.65
CA SER A 280 9.44 -28.66 -7.66
C SER A 280 10.78 -29.36 -7.86
N LEU A 281 10.70 -30.68 -8.10
CA LEU A 281 11.85 -31.46 -8.53
C LEU A 281 12.19 -31.20 -10.01
N ARG A 282 11.29 -30.56 -10.77
CA ARG A 282 11.48 -30.27 -12.19
C ARG A 282 11.81 -28.78 -12.37
N PRO A 283 12.84 -28.46 -13.18
CA PRO A 283 13.11 -27.09 -13.57
C PRO A 283 11.90 -26.42 -14.23
N ALA A 284 11.69 -25.15 -13.95
CA ALA A 284 10.66 -24.32 -14.58
C ALA A 284 11.29 -23.27 -15.46
N LYS A 285 10.59 -22.86 -16.54
CA LYS A 285 11.02 -21.75 -17.39
C LYS A 285 11.02 -20.44 -16.64
N LEU A 286 12.03 -19.62 -16.90
CA LEU A 286 12.14 -18.25 -16.43
C LEU A 286 11.67 -17.27 -17.51
N PHE A 287 10.93 -16.29 -17.07
CA PHE A 287 10.38 -15.20 -17.87
C PHE A 287 10.84 -13.86 -17.31
N ARG A 288 10.80 -12.82 -18.13
CA ARG A 288 10.96 -11.43 -17.72
C ARG A 288 9.79 -10.60 -18.22
N TYR A 289 9.55 -9.45 -17.60
CA TYR A 289 8.58 -8.48 -18.10
C TYR A 289 9.03 -7.97 -19.48
N ARG A 290 8.08 -7.86 -20.40
CA ARG A 290 8.30 -7.28 -21.73
C ARG A 290 8.29 -5.76 -21.56
N GLN A 291 9.46 -5.14 -21.53
CA GLN A 291 9.54 -3.68 -21.61
C GLN A 291 9.06 -3.24 -22.99
N GLU A 292 8.16 -2.27 -23.05
CA GLU A 292 7.87 -1.57 -24.28
C GLU A 292 9.14 -0.81 -24.64
N GLU A 293 9.69 -1.06 -25.83
CA GLU A 293 10.78 -0.26 -26.36
C GLU A 293 10.23 1.17 -26.51
N SER A 294 10.74 2.10 -25.70
CA SER A 294 10.44 3.52 -25.85
C SER A 294 10.99 3.94 -27.22
N GLU A 295 10.10 4.22 -28.18
CA GLU A 295 10.42 4.87 -29.44
C GLU A 295 10.95 6.30 -29.22
#